data_904c552ea1a5ca07c5b855017dc267d1
#
_entry.id   904c552ea1a5ca07c5b855017dc267d1
#
_cell.length_a   1.000
_cell.length_b   1.000
_cell.length_c   1.000
_cell.angle_alpha   90.00
_cell.angle_beta   90.00
_cell.angle_gamma   90.00
#
_symmetry.space_group_name_H-M   'P 1'
#
loop_
_entity.id
_entity.type
_entity.pdbx_description
1 polymer ?
#
loop_
_entity_poly.entity_id
_entity_poly.type
_entity_poly.pdbx_seq_one_letter_code
_entity_poly.pdbx_strand_id
1 'polypeptide(L)'
;MRTNSSYRQHEEGFTILRASLSRLILPLDLVDELIERHIAVAYEKGAMAFCEGNTDGLIACILSGYVKVYCPVGDGNRTLVRLAGPGEIIGYSDYLDEKGRHARLFEVQVASKCTLALFNRDHVARLLADLPAENLISILAALNTFWSENLRFFTTLLNLPFWDRLTIVLSDLAKRAGVRDSEGIILIPEVFHEDLAEMIGCSRPMVSRLIAQMVESGLLARREKQYVLLKKWDFGDSSPSCRKPSSRLEAVSLPRASTSAPITASTNGSGSRGVAAYAARGSG
;
A
#
# COMPACT_ATOMS: atom_id res chain seq x y z
N MET A 1 31.32 -8.23 -22.55
CA MET A 1 31.15 -7.64 -21.20
C MET A 1 29.71 -7.28 -20.80
N ARG A 2 28.69 -7.59 -21.63
CA ARG A 2 27.24 -7.31 -21.32
C ARG A 2 26.52 -8.43 -20.54
N THR A 3 27.11 -9.60 -20.41
CA THR A 3 26.46 -10.79 -19.82
C THR A 3 26.44 -10.83 -18.29
N ASN A 4 27.37 -10.17 -17.61
CA ASN A 4 27.48 -10.24 -16.14
C ASN A 4 26.49 -9.33 -15.39
N SER A 5 26.07 -8.21 -15.99
CA SER A 5 25.11 -7.27 -15.40
C SER A 5 23.67 -7.81 -15.46
N SER A 6 23.31 -8.46 -16.55
CA SER A 6 21.98 -9.06 -16.73
C SER A 6 21.76 -10.26 -15.80
N TYR A 7 22.78 -11.08 -15.60
CA TYR A 7 22.71 -12.22 -14.67
C TYR A 7 22.54 -11.77 -13.22
N ARG A 8 23.31 -10.77 -12.77
CA ARG A 8 23.18 -10.22 -11.41
C ARG A 8 21.80 -9.61 -11.15
N GLN A 9 21.25 -8.87 -12.12
CA GLN A 9 19.91 -8.30 -12.01
C GLN A 9 18.82 -9.40 -11.92
N HIS A 10 19.01 -10.52 -12.58
CA HIS A 10 18.12 -11.68 -12.46
C HIS A 10 18.19 -12.32 -11.07
N GLU A 11 19.37 -12.57 -10.55
CA GLU A 11 19.54 -13.16 -9.21
C GLU A 11 19.02 -12.26 -8.09
N GLU A 12 19.28 -10.95 -8.18
CA GLU A 12 18.74 -9.96 -7.24
C GLU A 12 17.21 -9.91 -7.32
N GLY A 13 16.63 -9.96 -8.51
CA GLY A 13 15.18 -10.00 -8.73
C GLY A 13 14.53 -11.23 -8.09
N PHE A 14 15.11 -12.41 -8.26
CA PHE A 14 14.63 -13.66 -7.63
C PHE A 14 14.68 -13.58 -6.09
N THR A 15 15.76 -13.04 -5.55
CA THR A 15 15.92 -12.88 -4.10
C THR A 15 14.85 -11.94 -3.54
N ILE A 16 14.59 -10.82 -4.20
CA ILE A 16 13.55 -9.86 -3.83
C ILE A 16 12.17 -10.51 -3.91
N LEU A 17 11.88 -11.22 -5.00
CA LEU A 17 10.59 -11.87 -5.21
C LEU A 17 10.32 -12.92 -4.12
N ARG A 18 11.29 -13.79 -3.86
CA ARG A 18 11.19 -14.80 -2.81
C ARG A 18 10.96 -14.18 -1.44
N ALA A 19 11.73 -13.15 -1.08
CA ALA A 19 11.56 -12.43 0.18
C ALA A 19 10.17 -11.78 0.30
N SER A 20 9.64 -11.25 -0.79
CA SER A 20 8.32 -10.60 -0.82
C SER A 20 7.18 -11.59 -0.64
N LEU A 21 7.22 -12.71 -1.37
CA LEU A 21 6.21 -13.76 -1.28
C LEU A 21 6.25 -14.46 0.10
N SER A 22 7.43 -14.65 0.68
CA SER A 22 7.58 -15.23 2.02
C SER A 22 6.97 -14.36 3.12
N ARG A 23 6.86 -13.03 2.93
CA ARG A 23 6.17 -12.14 3.89
C ARG A 23 4.65 -12.39 3.96
N LEU A 24 4.07 -12.98 2.93
CA LEU A 24 2.67 -13.37 2.91
C LEU A 24 2.39 -14.68 3.65
N ILE A 25 3.41 -15.29 4.27
CA ILE A 25 3.30 -16.54 5.03
C ILE A 25 2.79 -17.69 4.13
N LEU A 26 3.20 -17.69 2.86
CA LEU A 26 2.88 -18.74 1.91
C LEU A 26 3.77 -19.98 2.16
N PRO A 27 3.26 -21.20 1.93
CA PRO A 27 4.08 -22.40 1.86
C PRO A 27 5.22 -22.28 0.85
N LEU A 28 6.37 -22.90 1.12
CA LEU A 28 7.56 -22.75 0.29
C LEU A 28 7.40 -23.30 -1.13
N ASP A 29 6.70 -24.41 -1.28
CA ASP A 29 6.34 -25.01 -2.56
C ASP A 29 5.49 -24.06 -3.42
N LEU A 30 4.52 -23.38 -2.81
CA LEU A 30 3.74 -22.36 -3.48
C LEU A 30 4.56 -21.14 -3.89
N VAL A 31 5.49 -20.72 -3.03
CA VAL A 31 6.43 -19.63 -3.36
C VAL A 31 7.29 -20.01 -4.56
N ASP A 32 7.79 -21.24 -4.59
CA ASP A 32 8.62 -21.74 -5.69
C ASP A 32 7.81 -21.84 -7.00
N GLU A 33 6.58 -22.34 -6.97
CA GLU A 33 5.70 -22.36 -8.13
C GLU A 33 5.39 -20.97 -8.66
N LEU A 34 5.09 -19.99 -7.79
CA LEU A 34 4.88 -18.60 -8.20
C LEU A 34 6.14 -18.00 -8.82
N ILE A 35 7.31 -18.31 -8.29
CA ILE A 35 8.60 -17.87 -8.85
C ILE A 35 8.82 -18.46 -10.23
N GLU A 36 8.52 -19.72 -10.46
CA GLU A 36 8.70 -20.37 -11.76
C GLU A 36 7.74 -19.84 -12.85
N ARG A 37 6.54 -19.41 -12.45
CA ARG A 37 5.48 -19.02 -13.40
C ARG A 37 5.33 -17.51 -13.60
N HIS A 38 6.14 -16.68 -12.95
CA HIS A 38 6.05 -15.24 -13.16
C HIS A 38 6.57 -14.82 -14.54
N ILE A 39 6.07 -13.70 -15.04
CA ILE A 39 6.57 -13.06 -16.25
C ILE A 39 7.24 -11.75 -15.83
N ALA A 40 8.56 -11.64 -16.06
CA ALA A 40 9.29 -10.40 -15.80
C ALA A 40 9.12 -9.43 -16.99
N VAL A 41 8.60 -8.22 -16.70
CA VAL A 41 8.38 -7.18 -17.70
C VAL A 41 9.09 -5.91 -17.27
N ALA A 42 9.91 -5.35 -18.17
CA ALA A 42 10.58 -4.08 -17.96
C ALA A 42 9.70 -2.92 -18.47
N TYR A 43 9.64 -1.85 -17.69
CA TYR A 43 8.91 -0.63 -18.00
C TYR A 43 9.83 0.58 -17.95
N GLU A 44 9.66 1.50 -18.89
CA GLU A 44 10.36 2.78 -18.89
C GLU A 44 9.64 3.82 -18.02
N LYS A 45 10.37 4.83 -17.53
CA LYS A 45 9.80 5.93 -16.72
C LYS A 45 8.63 6.59 -17.44
N GLY A 46 7.52 6.79 -16.74
CA GLY A 46 6.29 7.40 -17.23
C GLY A 46 5.26 6.44 -17.80
N ALA A 47 5.63 5.18 -18.07
CA ALA A 47 4.69 4.17 -18.54
C ALA A 47 3.60 3.89 -17.49
N MET A 48 2.39 3.60 -17.98
CA MET A 48 1.30 3.10 -17.14
C MET A 48 1.40 1.57 -17.06
N ALA A 49 1.69 1.05 -15.88
CA ALA A 49 1.72 -0.39 -15.66
C ALA A 49 0.31 -0.95 -15.44
N PHE A 50 -0.52 -0.21 -14.70
CA PHE A 50 -1.92 -0.55 -14.47
C PHE A 50 -2.79 0.70 -14.61
N CYS A 51 -4.00 0.52 -15.18
CA CYS A 51 -5.01 1.57 -15.36
C CYS A 51 -6.28 1.24 -14.57
N GLU A 52 -6.96 2.25 -14.04
CA GLU A 52 -8.27 2.11 -13.41
C GLU A 52 -9.26 1.40 -14.33
N GLY A 53 -10.15 0.61 -13.74
CA GLY A 53 -11.19 -0.13 -14.47
C GLY A 53 -10.69 -1.30 -15.33
N ASN A 54 -9.38 -1.47 -15.47
CA ASN A 54 -8.80 -2.57 -16.24
C ASN A 54 -9.10 -3.92 -15.56
N THR A 55 -9.44 -4.92 -16.38
CA THR A 55 -9.82 -6.28 -15.93
C THR A 55 -8.80 -7.34 -16.35
N ASP A 56 -7.53 -6.94 -16.54
CA ASP A 56 -6.46 -7.80 -17.03
C ASP A 56 -6.10 -8.98 -16.08
N GLY A 57 -6.55 -8.90 -14.83
CA GLY A 57 -6.32 -9.95 -13.84
C GLY A 57 -4.85 -10.16 -13.46
N LEU A 58 -4.02 -9.12 -13.55
CA LEU A 58 -2.60 -9.20 -13.21
C LEU A 58 -2.31 -8.68 -11.80
N ILE A 59 -1.47 -9.38 -11.07
CA ILE A 59 -0.83 -8.94 -9.83
C ILE A 59 0.65 -8.78 -10.13
N ALA A 60 1.33 -7.84 -9.53
CA ALA A 60 2.76 -7.64 -9.76
C ALA A 60 3.55 -7.50 -8.46
N CYS A 61 4.78 -8.03 -8.46
CA CYS A 61 5.82 -7.70 -7.49
C CYS A 61 6.87 -6.81 -8.17
N ILE A 62 7.27 -5.73 -7.52
CA ILE A 62 8.30 -4.83 -8.04
C ILE A 62 9.66 -5.47 -7.76
N LEU A 63 10.40 -5.83 -8.81
CA LEU A 63 11.74 -6.40 -8.70
C LEU A 63 12.82 -5.33 -8.65
N SER A 64 12.64 -4.24 -9.39
CA SER A 64 13.56 -3.08 -9.42
C SER A 64 12.81 -1.82 -9.80
N GLY A 65 13.37 -0.67 -9.43
CA GLY A 65 12.77 0.64 -9.72
C GLY A 65 11.61 0.98 -8.79
N TYR A 66 10.84 2.03 -9.14
CA TYR A 66 9.77 2.57 -8.32
C TYR A 66 8.56 2.91 -9.17
N VAL A 67 7.38 2.80 -8.57
CA VAL A 67 6.12 3.15 -9.19
C VAL A 67 5.32 4.09 -8.29
N LYS A 68 4.51 4.95 -8.90
CA LYS A 68 3.52 5.81 -8.25
C LYS A 68 2.16 5.13 -8.31
N VAL A 69 1.51 4.98 -7.17
CA VAL A 69 0.17 4.41 -7.06
C VAL A 69 -0.82 5.55 -6.83
N TYR A 70 -1.75 5.73 -7.77
CA TYR A 70 -2.77 6.76 -7.72
C TYR A 70 -4.13 6.16 -7.42
N CYS A 71 -4.91 6.87 -6.61
CA CYS A 71 -6.33 6.61 -6.41
C CYS A 71 -7.13 7.62 -7.23
N PRO A 72 -7.97 7.21 -8.16
CA PRO A 72 -8.91 8.09 -8.84
C PRO A 72 -9.91 8.67 -7.83
N VAL A 73 -10.22 9.97 -7.97
CA VAL A 73 -11.13 10.69 -7.07
C VAL A 73 -12.33 11.29 -7.78
N GLY A 74 -12.62 10.83 -8.99
CA GLY A 74 -13.70 11.32 -9.85
C GLY A 74 -13.28 12.47 -10.76
N ASP A 75 -14.10 12.75 -11.77
CA ASP A 75 -13.92 13.83 -12.78
C ASP A 75 -12.54 13.85 -13.46
N GLY A 76 -11.92 12.67 -13.61
CA GLY A 76 -10.60 12.53 -14.22
C GLY A 76 -9.43 12.96 -13.31
N ASN A 77 -9.73 13.36 -12.07
CA ASN A 77 -8.71 13.67 -11.06
C ASN A 77 -8.24 12.39 -10.36
N ARG A 78 -6.98 12.41 -9.93
CA ARG A 78 -6.39 11.33 -9.17
C ARG A 78 -5.48 11.89 -8.08
N THR A 79 -5.27 11.14 -7.04
CA THR A 79 -4.39 11.50 -5.91
C THR A 79 -3.30 10.47 -5.77
N LEU A 80 -2.05 10.92 -5.65
CA LEU A 80 -0.92 10.05 -5.35
C LEU A 80 -1.03 9.55 -3.91
N VAL A 81 -1.33 8.27 -3.75
CA VAL A 81 -1.48 7.66 -2.41
C VAL A 81 -0.18 7.05 -1.92
N ARG A 82 0.68 6.60 -2.85
CA ARG A 82 1.90 5.90 -2.43
C ARG A 82 2.96 5.86 -3.54
N LEU A 83 4.22 5.95 -3.12
CA LEU A 83 5.36 5.50 -3.90
C LEU A 83 5.72 4.08 -3.46
N ALA A 84 5.71 3.12 -4.39
CA ALA A 84 6.04 1.74 -4.12
C ALA A 84 7.38 1.36 -4.78
N GLY A 85 8.15 0.51 -4.11
CA GLY A 85 9.51 0.11 -4.52
C GLY A 85 9.75 -1.40 -4.49
N PRO A 86 11.01 -1.83 -4.64
CA PRO A 86 11.36 -3.24 -4.73
C PRO A 86 10.84 -4.06 -3.55
N GLY A 87 10.25 -5.19 -3.86
CA GLY A 87 9.66 -6.11 -2.89
C GLY A 87 8.21 -5.79 -2.52
N GLU A 88 7.61 -4.72 -3.03
CA GLU A 88 6.19 -4.45 -2.80
C GLU A 88 5.33 -5.11 -3.86
N ILE A 89 4.16 -5.62 -3.41
CA ILE A 89 3.16 -6.24 -4.28
C ILE A 89 2.06 -5.22 -4.56
N ILE A 90 1.67 -5.13 -5.83
CA ILE A 90 0.64 -4.22 -6.33
C ILE A 90 -0.38 -4.99 -7.19
N GLY A 91 -1.58 -4.42 -7.36
CA GLY A 91 -2.62 -5.02 -8.21
C GLY A 91 -3.47 -6.08 -7.54
N TYR A 92 -3.39 -6.24 -6.22
CA TYR A 92 -4.25 -7.17 -5.46
C TYR A 92 -5.51 -6.48 -4.88
N SER A 93 -5.59 -5.16 -4.95
CA SER A 93 -6.68 -4.35 -4.36
C SER A 93 -7.75 -4.05 -5.40
N ASP A 94 -8.22 -5.06 -6.11
CA ASP A 94 -9.27 -4.87 -7.08
C ASP A 94 -10.64 -5.02 -6.42
N TYR A 95 -11.65 -4.39 -7.01
CA TYR A 95 -13.04 -4.48 -6.58
C TYR A 95 -13.86 -5.29 -7.60
N LEU A 96 -15.04 -5.74 -7.21
CA LEU A 96 -16.01 -6.30 -8.15
C LEU A 96 -16.84 -5.17 -8.74
N ASP A 97 -16.81 -5.03 -10.08
CA ASP A 97 -17.66 -4.09 -10.81
C ASP A 97 -19.14 -4.54 -10.78
N GLU A 98 -20.03 -3.72 -11.33
CA GLU A 98 -21.47 -4.01 -11.39
C GLU A 98 -21.80 -5.32 -12.13
N LYS A 99 -20.89 -5.82 -12.97
CA LYS A 99 -21.00 -7.09 -13.68
C LYS A 99 -20.35 -8.26 -12.94
N GLY A 100 -19.87 -8.04 -11.71
CA GLY A 100 -19.16 -9.03 -10.91
C GLY A 100 -17.75 -9.35 -11.41
N ARG A 101 -17.14 -8.50 -12.23
CA ARG A 101 -15.78 -8.67 -12.70
C ARG A 101 -14.82 -7.94 -11.78
N HIS A 102 -13.64 -8.50 -11.59
CA HIS A 102 -12.56 -7.80 -10.89
C HIS A 102 -12.04 -6.65 -11.75
N ALA A 103 -12.14 -5.43 -11.22
CA ALA A 103 -11.66 -4.22 -11.86
C ALA A 103 -10.63 -3.52 -10.97
N ARG A 104 -9.70 -2.81 -11.57
CA ARG A 104 -8.64 -2.07 -10.88
C ARG A 104 -9.18 -0.86 -10.14
N LEU A 105 -8.85 -0.76 -8.85
CA LEU A 105 -9.15 0.42 -8.05
C LEU A 105 -8.08 1.51 -8.22
N PHE A 106 -6.83 1.13 -8.45
CA PHE A 106 -5.69 2.05 -8.48
C PHE A 106 -5.04 2.06 -9.85
N GLU A 107 -4.53 3.24 -10.23
CA GLU A 107 -3.60 3.39 -11.34
C GLU A 107 -2.15 3.25 -10.85
N VAL A 108 -1.29 2.69 -11.69
CA VAL A 108 0.13 2.53 -11.39
C VAL A 108 0.96 3.09 -12.53
N GLN A 109 1.69 4.18 -12.25
CA GLN A 109 2.61 4.82 -13.17
C GLN A 109 4.06 4.58 -12.75
N VAL A 110 4.91 4.25 -13.69
CA VAL A 110 6.34 4.00 -13.47
C VAL A 110 7.08 5.31 -13.18
N ALA A 111 7.68 5.42 -12.00
CA ALA A 111 8.42 6.60 -11.56
C ALA A 111 9.90 6.60 -11.98
N SER A 112 10.51 5.42 -12.06
CA SER A 112 11.86 5.19 -12.60
C SER A 112 11.86 3.91 -13.42
N LYS A 113 12.84 3.69 -14.30
CA LYS A 113 12.97 2.40 -15.00
C LYS A 113 12.79 1.26 -14.01
N CYS A 114 11.85 0.36 -14.30
CA CYS A 114 11.41 -0.64 -13.33
C CYS A 114 11.19 -2.01 -14.02
N THR A 115 11.36 -3.07 -13.25
CA THR A 115 11.01 -4.43 -13.67
C THR A 115 9.96 -4.98 -12.72
N LEU A 116 8.86 -5.47 -13.28
CA LEU A 116 7.76 -6.10 -12.55
C LEU A 116 7.73 -7.60 -12.81
N ALA A 117 7.59 -8.42 -11.77
CA ALA A 117 7.19 -9.81 -11.88
C ALA A 117 5.67 -9.86 -11.90
N LEU A 118 5.08 -10.25 -13.02
CA LEU A 118 3.63 -10.32 -13.22
C LEU A 118 3.11 -11.74 -12.94
N PHE A 119 1.98 -11.83 -12.27
CA PHE A 119 1.25 -13.06 -11.98
C PHE A 119 -0.18 -12.93 -12.47
N ASN A 120 -0.70 -14.00 -13.04
CA ASN A 120 -2.12 -14.09 -13.36
C ASN A 120 -2.93 -14.33 -12.07
N ARG A 121 -3.94 -13.49 -11.80
CA ARG A 121 -4.78 -13.58 -10.59
C ARG A 121 -5.52 -14.90 -10.50
N ASP A 122 -6.09 -15.39 -11.61
CA ASP A 122 -6.86 -16.63 -11.60
C ASP A 122 -5.97 -17.83 -11.31
N HIS A 123 -4.70 -17.77 -11.74
CA HIS A 123 -3.73 -18.80 -11.38
C HIS A 123 -3.41 -18.74 -9.89
N VAL A 124 -3.10 -17.54 -9.36
CA VAL A 124 -2.87 -17.35 -7.91
C VAL A 124 -4.10 -17.83 -7.11
N ALA A 125 -5.31 -17.49 -7.55
CA ALA A 125 -6.55 -17.88 -6.86
C ALA A 125 -6.71 -19.42 -6.80
N ARG A 126 -6.39 -20.13 -7.88
CA ARG A 126 -6.41 -21.61 -7.88
C ARG A 126 -5.40 -22.18 -6.89
N LEU A 127 -4.18 -21.67 -6.87
CA LEU A 127 -3.17 -22.12 -5.92
C LEU A 127 -3.57 -21.87 -4.47
N LEU A 128 -4.22 -20.73 -4.20
CA LEU A 128 -4.71 -20.41 -2.86
C LEU A 128 -5.91 -21.28 -2.46
N ALA A 129 -6.74 -21.72 -3.41
CA ALA A 129 -7.91 -22.54 -3.13
C ALA A 129 -7.56 -23.93 -2.56
N ASP A 130 -6.38 -24.43 -2.88
CA ASP A 130 -5.89 -25.74 -2.40
C ASP A 130 -5.18 -25.65 -1.04
N LEU A 131 -5.03 -24.42 -0.48
CA LEU A 131 -4.36 -24.23 0.81
C LEU A 131 -5.27 -24.61 2.00
N PRO A 132 -4.67 -25.14 3.09
CA PRO A 132 -5.36 -25.29 4.36
C PRO A 132 -5.93 -23.96 4.87
N ALA A 133 -7.07 -23.99 5.57
CA ALA A 133 -7.75 -22.79 6.08
C ALA A 133 -6.85 -21.92 6.97
N GLU A 134 -5.95 -22.52 7.72
CA GLU A 134 -4.97 -21.82 8.57
C GLU A 134 -4.01 -20.91 7.77
N ASN A 135 -3.57 -21.37 6.58
CA ASN A 135 -2.75 -20.56 5.68
C ASN A 135 -3.56 -19.38 5.12
N LEU A 136 -4.80 -19.60 4.72
CA LEU A 136 -5.69 -18.53 4.23
C LEU A 136 -5.95 -17.48 5.31
N ILE A 137 -6.18 -17.90 6.56
CA ILE A 137 -6.35 -16.99 7.71
C ILE A 137 -5.07 -16.15 7.91
N SER A 138 -3.88 -16.77 7.82
CA SER A 138 -2.61 -16.07 7.95
C SER A 138 -2.39 -15.03 6.85
N ILE A 139 -2.73 -15.37 5.61
CA ILE A 139 -2.68 -14.45 4.46
C ILE A 139 -3.65 -13.28 4.68
N LEU A 140 -4.88 -13.55 5.09
CA LEU A 140 -5.88 -12.52 5.39
C LEU A 140 -5.41 -11.61 6.53
N ALA A 141 -4.79 -12.15 7.57
CA ALA A 141 -4.22 -11.36 8.67
C ALA A 141 -3.08 -10.45 8.17
N ALA A 142 -2.19 -10.94 7.31
CA ALA A 142 -1.12 -10.14 6.72
C ALA A 142 -1.67 -9.00 5.85
N LEU A 143 -2.67 -9.27 5.00
CA LEU A 143 -3.33 -8.25 4.19
C LEU A 143 -4.07 -7.22 5.06
N ASN A 144 -4.78 -7.67 6.11
CA ASN A 144 -5.46 -6.76 7.03
C ASN A 144 -4.49 -5.87 7.79
N THR A 145 -3.34 -6.40 8.21
CA THR A 145 -2.27 -5.61 8.84
C THR A 145 -1.80 -4.51 7.90
N PHE A 146 -1.50 -4.86 6.66
CA PHE A 146 -1.10 -3.89 5.63
C PHE A 146 -2.15 -2.78 5.44
N TRP A 147 -3.44 -3.14 5.29
CA TRP A 147 -4.53 -2.16 5.15
C TRP A 147 -4.70 -1.28 6.38
N SER A 148 -4.61 -1.87 7.57
CA SER A 148 -4.73 -1.13 8.83
C SER A 148 -3.59 -0.12 9.01
N GLU A 149 -2.36 -0.47 8.62
CA GLU A 149 -1.22 0.44 8.65
C GLU A 149 -1.40 1.61 7.66
N ASN A 150 -1.85 1.33 6.44
CA ASN A 150 -2.14 2.39 5.46
C ASN A 150 -3.27 3.31 5.94
N LEU A 151 -4.37 2.75 6.45
CA LEU A 151 -5.48 3.55 6.99
C LEU A 151 -5.01 4.43 8.16
N ARG A 152 -4.20 3.89 9.07
CA ARG A 152 -3.62 4.64 10.18
C ARG A 152 -2.69 5.75 9.68
N PHE A 153 -1.88 5.48 8.67
CA PHE A 153 -1.02 6.48 8.05
C PHE A 153 -1.85 7.66 7.51
N PHE A 154 -2.86 7.40 6.69
CA PHE A 154 -3.73 8.45 6.13
C PHE A 154 -4.51 9.20 7.19
N THR A 155 -5.10 8.52 8.18
CA THR A 155 -5.84 9.18 9.26
C THR A 155 -4.94 10.04 10.13
N THR A 156 -3.69 9.64 10.32
CA THR A 156 -2.69 10.46 11.02
C THR A 156 -2.39 11.72 10.22
N LEU A 157 -2.15 11.62 8.90
CA LEU A 157 -1.91 12.79 8.06
C LEU A 157 -3.06 13.80 8.13
N LEU A 158 -4.31 13.34 8.06
CA LEU A 158 -5.47 14.25 8.05
C LEU A 158 -5.58 15.13 9.30
N ASN A 159 -5.04 14.71 10.44
CA ASN A 159 -5.13 15.41 11.72
C ASN A 159 -3.91 16.28 12.06
N LEU A 160 -2.95 16.41 11.15
CA LEU A 160 -1.69 17.12 11.39
C LEU A 160 -1.57 18.40 10.55
N PRO A 161 -0.82 19.42 11.03
CA PRO A 161 -0.37 20.54 10.20
C PRO A 161 0.45 20.09 9.00
N PHE A 162 0.47 20.87 7.93
CA PHE A 162 1.18 20.51 6.69
C PHE A 162 2.69 20.26 6.88
N TRP A 163 3.33 20.96 7.80
CA TRP A 163 4.72 20.70 8.17
C TRP A 163 4.93 19.28 8.66
N ASP A 164 4.10 18.84 9.60
CA ASP A 164 4.20 17.50 10.18
C ASP A 164 3.81 16.43 9.16
N ARG A 165 2.79 16.68 8.31
CA ARG A 165 2.44 15.79 7.19
C ARG A 165 3.63 15.58 6.27
N LEU A 166 4.28 16.67 5.84
CA LEU A 166 5.45 16.62 4.96
C LEU A 166 6.62 15.87 5.62
N THR A 167 6.85 16.11 6.90
CA THR A 167 7.88 15.41 7.68
C THR A 167 7.63 13.90 7.72
N ILE A 168 6.39 13.48 7.95
CA ILE A 168 6.00 12.06 7.97
C ILE A 168 6.15 11.44 6.58
N VAL A 169 5.68 12.11 5.53
CA VAL A 169 5.79 11.61 4.15
C VAL A 169 7.24 11.47 3.73
N LEU A 170 8.09 12.48 3.98
CA LEU A 170 9.52 12.40 3.66
C LEU A 170 10.22 11.30 4.47
N SER A 171 9.85 11.11 5.74
CA SER A 171 10.38 10.02 6.57
C SER A 171 9.97 8.64 6.06
N ASP A 172 8.72 8.47 5.61
CA ASP A 172 8.24 7.22 5.01
C ASP A 172 8.96 6.92 3.69
N LEU A 173 9.11 7.93 2.82
CA LEU A 173 9.88 7.83 1.58
C LEU A 173 11.34 7.44 1.85
N ALA A 174 11.95 8.02 2.88
CA ALA A 174 13.33 7.69 3.26
C ALA A 174 13.48 6.24 3.76
N LYS A 175 12.47 5.72 4.46
CA LYS A 175 12.46 4.32 4.91
C LYS A 175 12.29 3.33 3.74
N ARG A 176 11.46 3.67 2.75
CA ARG A 176 11.14 2.80 1.60
C ARG A 176 12.14 2.89 0.47
N ALA A 177 12.61 4.11 0.18
CA ALA A 177 13.36 4.44 -1.01
C ALA A 177 14.59 5.31 -0.73
N GLY A 178 15.11 5.28 0.49
CA GLY A 178 16.28 6.05 0.89
C GLY A 178 17.56 5.25 0.85
N VAL A 179 18.65 5.88 0.41
CA VAL A 179 20.00 5.34 0.48
C VAL A 179 20.82 6.17 1.44
N ARG A 180 21.43 5.52 2.43
CA ARG A 180 22.29 6.20 3.41
C ARG A 180 23.62 6.61 2.77
N ASP A 181 24.04 7.85 3.05
CA ASP A 181 25.39 8.32 2.76
C ASP A 181 26.00 9.04 3.98
N SER A 182 27.14 9.70 3.77
CA SER A 182 27.88 10.41 4.84
C SER A 182 27.10 11.57 5.45
N GLU A 183 26.20 12.22 4.72
CA GLU A 183 25.46 13.40 5.16
C GLU A 183 24.08 13.08 5.71
N GLY A 184 23.47 11.97 5.26
CA GLY A 184 22.13 11.62 5.68
C GLY A 184 21.51 10.50 4.86
N ILE A 185 20.25 10.66 4.46
CA ILE A 185 19.52 9.70 3.61
C ILE A 185 19.07 10.41 2.34
N ILE A 186 19.57 9.95 1.20
CA ILE A 186 19.18 10.42 -0.13
C ILE A 186 17.88 9.71 -0.53
N LEU A 187 16.86 10.47 -0.93
CA LEU A 187 15.61 9.90 -1.46
C LEU A 187 15.79 9.47 -2.92
N ILE A 188 15.46 8.24 -3.22
CA ILE A 188 15.44 7.67 -4.56
C ILE A 188 14.05 7.05 -4.78
N PRO A 189 13.35 7.35 -5.87
CA PRO A 189 13.64 8.20 -7.04
C PRO A 189 13.43 9.68 -6.79
N GLU A 190 13.59 10.49 -7.85
CA GLU A 190 13.24 11.90 -7.84
C GLU A 190 11.76 12.10 -7.43
N VAL A 191 11.52 12.92 -6.41
CA VAL A 191 10.19 13.26 -5.91
C VAL A 191 9.91 14.72 -6.22
N PHE A 192 8.81 15.00 -6.91
CA PHE A 192 8.45 16.36 -7.31
C PHE A 192 7.57 17.04 -6.24
N HIS A 193 7.54 18.38 -6.24
CA HIS A 193 6.67 19.15 -5.34
C HIS A 193 5.18 18.85 -5.56
N GLU A 194 4.80 18.52 -6.79
CA GLU A 194 3.46 18.09 -7.14
C GLU A 194 3.09 16.78 -6.43
N ASP A 195 3.99 15.80 -6.47
CA ASP A 195 3.81 14.51 -5.80
C ASP A 195 3.61 14.69 -4.29
N LEU A 196 4.47 15.50 -3.67
CA LEU A 196 4.38 15.79 -2.24
C LEU A 196 3.10 16.56 -1.90
N ALA A 197 2.67 17.48 -2.78
CA ALA A 197 1.45 18.25 -2.61
C ALA A 197 0.21 17.34 -2.62
N GLU A 198 0.14 16.40 -3.57
CA GLU A 198 -0.91 15.39 -3.63
C GLU A 198 -0.89 14.49 -2.38
N MET A 199 0.27 13.98 -1.98
CA MET A 199 0.40 13.08 -0.83
C MET A 199 -0.02 13.71 0.50
N ILE A 200 0.22 15.03 0.68
CA ILE A 200 -0.11 15.72 1.95
C ILE A 200 -1.41 16.54 1.88
N GLY A 201 -2.06 16.58 0.71
CA GLY A 201 -3.34 17.25 0.52
C GLY A 201 -3.24 18.77 0.57
N CYS A 202 -2.22 19.38 -0.07
CA CYS A 202 -2.06 20.83 -0.13
C CYS A 202 -1.62 21.31 -1.53
N SER A 203 -1.46 22.62 -1.71
CA SER A 203 -1.00 23.19 -2.96
C SER A 203 0.53 23.08 -3.15
N ARG A 204 1.00 22.93 -4.41
CA ARG A 204 2.42 22.94 -4.75
C ARG A 204 3.18 24.15 -4.20
N PRO A 205 2.67 25.42 -4.25
CA PRO A 205 3.33 26.55 -3.63
C PRO A 205 3.52 26.40 -2.11
N MET A 206 2.60 25.73 -1.42
CA MET A 206 2.75 25.43 0.01
C MET A 206 3.92 24.47 0.24
N VAL A 207 3.99 23.36 -0.52
CA VAL A 207 5.13 22.44 -0.44
C VAL A 207 6.45 23.17 -0.69
N SER A 208 6.51 24.03 -1.72
CA SER A 208 7.73 24.80 -2.02
C SER A 208 8.20 25.64 -0.85
N ARG A 209 7.27 26.29 -0.12
CA ARG A 209 7.58 27.05 1.09
C ARG A 209 8.06 26.17 2.24
N LEU A 210 7.38 25.06 2.48
CA LEU A 210 7.77 24.10 3.54
C LEU A 210 9.16 23.51 3.29
N ILE A 211 9.45 23.11 2.05
CA ILE A 211 10.76 22.59 1.67
C ILE A 211 11.85 23.64 1.88
N ALA A 212 11.61 24.92 1.48
CA ALA A 212 12.56 25.99 1.72
C ALA A 212 12.86 26.18 3.21
N GLN A 213 11.83 26.18 4.07
CA GLN A 213 12.00 26.26 5.52
C GLN A 213 12.76 25.05 6.10
N MET A 214 12.53 23.83 5.58
CA MET A 214 13.28 22.64 5.99
C MET A 214 14.76 22.71 5.58
N VAL A 215 15.05 23.30 4.43
CA VAL A 215 16.42 23.54 3.98
C VAL A 215 17.10 24.61 4.86
N GLU A 216 16.46 25.74 5.12
CA GLU A 216 16.97 26.81 6.00
C GLU A 216 17.24 26.30 7.43
N SER A 217 16.40 25.41 7.95
CA SER A 217 16.59 24.80 9.28
C SER A 217 17.68 23.71 9.31
N GLY A 218 18.24 23.35 8.17
CA GLY A 218 19.26 22.31 8.04
C GLY A 218 18.74 20.90 8.32
N LEU A 219 17.46 20.66 8.05
CA LEU A 219 16.84 19.34 8.11
C LEU A 219 16.93 18.62 6.76
N LEU A 220 16.84 19.40 5.68
CA LEU A 220 16.81 18.88 4.31
C LEU A 220 17.89 19.58 3.48
N ALA A 221 18.51 18.86 2.57
CA ALA A 221 19.36 19.44 1.52
C ALA A 221 18.84 18.99 0.16
N ARG A 222 19.18 19.72 -0.88
CA ARG A 222 18.93 19.34 -2.27
C ARG A 222 20.26 19.06 -2.96
N ARG A 223 20.39 17.86 -3.49
CA ARG A 223 21.56 17.45 -4.28
C ARG A 223 21.07 17.11 -5.67
N GLU A 224 21.38 17.98 -6.64
CA GLU A 224 20.84 17.92 -8.00
C GLU A 224 19.29 17.87 -8.00
N LYS A 225 18.72 16.70 -8.34
CA LYS A 225 17.28 16.48 -8.39
C LYS A 225 16.73 15.71 -7.19
N GLN A 226 17.59 15.33 -6.23
CA GLN A 226 17.22 14.50 -5.10
C GLN A 226 17.20 15.30 -3.80
N TYR A 227 16.36 14.89 -2.87
CA TYR A 227 16.37 15.38 -1.51
C TYR A 227 17.26 14.51 -0.63
N VAL A 228 17.97 15.14 0.29
CA VAL A 228 18.79 14.48 1.32
C VAL A 228 18.23 14.87 2.67
N LEU A 229 17.70 13.90 3.41
CA LEU A 229 17.34 14.10 4.81
C LEU A 229 18.63 14.07 5.63
N LEU A 230 18.99 15.22 6.20
CA LEU A 230 20.27 15.39 6.89
C LEU A 230 20.25 14.68 8.27
N LYS A 231 21.42 14.43 8.85
CA LYS A 231 21.58 13.78 10.17
C LYS A 231 20.76 14.42 11.30
N LYS A 232 20.43 15.69 11.18
CA LYS A 232 19.57 16.44 12.09
C LYS A 232 18.11 16.04 12.01
N TRP A 233 17.73 15.28 10.95
CA TRP A 233 16.39 14.77 10.77
C TRP A 233 16.09 13.73 11.84
N ASP A 234 15.14 14.05 12.70
CA ASP A 234 14.63 13.10 13.68
C ASP A 234 13.65 12.16 12.98
N PHE A 235 14.10 10.95 12.73
CA PHE A 235 13.22 9.92 12.18
C PHE A 235 12.15 9.49 13.18
N GLY A 236 12.19 10.00 14.44
CA GLY A 236 11.31 9.63 15.55
C GLY A 236 10.87 8.17 15.44
N ASP A 237 10.62 7.44 16.49
CA ASP A 237 9.90 6.16 16.40
C ASP A 237 8.50 6.43 15.79
N SER A 238 8.49 6.72 14.47
CA SER A 238 7.29 6.97 13.68
C SER A 238 6.63 5.64 13.26
N SER A 239 6.62 4.72 14.20
CA SER A 239 5.50 3.84 14.40
C SER A 239 4.36 4.72 14.89
N PRO A 240 3.18 4.77 14.22
CA PRO A 240 2.04 5.58 14.66
C PRO A 240 1.54 5.23 16.07
N SER A 241 2.19 4.30 16.74
CA SER A 241 1.83 3.77 18.06
C SER A 241 2.47 4.45 19.27
N CYS A 242 3.38 5.42 19.12
CA CYS A 242 4.17 5.90 20.26
C CYS A 242 4.29 7.40 20.47
N ARG A 243 3.32 8.22 20.07
CA ARG A 243 3.10 9.47 20.80
C ARG A 243 2.02 9.20 21.85
N LYS A 244 2.43 9.00 23.12
CA LYS A 244 1.52 9.18 24.25
C LYS A 244 0.84 10.55 24.06
N PRO A 245 -0.49 10.64 24.03
CA PRO A 245 -1.16 11.93 23.98
C PRO A 245 -0.62 12.74 25.16
N SER A 246 -0.11 13.94 24.86
CA SER A 246 0.21 14.91 25.90
C SER A 246 -1.02 15.03 26.81
N SER A 247 -0.80 14.90 28.10
CA SER A 247 -1.77 14.88 29.18
C SER A 247 -2.63 16.15 29.18
N ARG A 248 -3.69 16.19 28.37
CA ARG A 248 -4.85 17.08 28.46
C ARG A 248 -5.96 16.59 27.52
N LEU A 249 -6.49 15.43 27.84
CA LEU A 249 -7.86 15.07 27.52
C LEU A 249 -8.39 14.40 28.78
N GLU A 250 -9.18 15.13 29.51
CA GLU A 250 -9.96 14.62 30.63
C GLU A 250 -10.75 13.41 30.14
N ALA A 251 -10.62 12.33 30.91
CA ALA A 251 -11.31 11.09 30.67
C ALA A 251 -12.83 11.33 30.64
N VAL A 252 -13.41 11.31 29.45
CA VAL A 252 -14.85 11.10 29.34
C VAL A 252 -15.08 9.65 29.71
N SER A 253 -15.51 9.44 30.94
CA SER A 253 -15.91 8.13 31.46
C SER A 253 -17.12 7.62 30.70
N LEU A 254 -16.90 6.61 29.86
CA LEU A 254 -18.00 5.83 29.30
C LEU A 254 -18.74 5.13 30.46
N PRO A 255 -20.08 5.17 30.50
CA PRO A 255 -20.84 4.45 31.52
C PRO A 255 -20.55 2.95 31.41
N ARG A 256 -20.18 2.34 32.55
CA ARG A 256 -20.02 0.89 32.67
C ARG A 256 -21.33 0.22 32.27
N ALA A 257 -21.29 -0.66 31.27
CA ALA A 257 -22.41 -1.55 30.98
C ALA A 257 -22.67 -2.38 32.26
N SER A 258 -23.87 -2.25 32.81
CA SER A 258 -24.34 -3.05 33.93
C SER A 258 -24.48 -4.52 33.47
N THR A 259 -23.71 -5.37 34.10
CA THR A 259 -23.90 -6.82 34.09
C THR A 259 -25.25 -7.14 34.70
N SER A 260 -26.19 -7.64 33.91
CA SER A 260 -27.33 -8.37 34.47
C SER A 260 -27.97 -9.31 33.47
N ALA A 261 -27.90 -10.51 33.80
CA ALA A 261 -28.82 -11.63 33.88
C ALA A 261 -28.74 -12.68 32.77
N PRO A 262 -28.78 -13.96 33.16
CA PRO A 262 -28.69 -15.08 32.25
C PRO A 262 -30.03 -15.29 31.52
N ILE A 263 -29.95 -15.53 30.21
CA ILE A 263 -31.08 -15.92 29.40
C ILE A 263 -31.45 -17.36 29.76
N THR A 264 -32.52 -17.54 30.49
CA THR A 264 -33.18 -18.82 30.66
C THR A 264 -33.90 -19.19 29.37
N ALA A 265 -33.54 -20.35 28.81
CA ALA A 265 -34.26 -20.97 27.69
C ALA A 265 -35.67 -21.37 28.13
N SER A 266 -36.68 -20.73 27.56
CA SER A 266 -38.09 -21.22 27.63
C SER A 266 -38.44 -21.86 26.30
N THR A 267 -38.59 -23.18 26.33
CA THR A 267 -39.21 -23.98 25.29
C THR A 267 -40.73 -23.86 25.41
N ASN A 268 -41.37 -23.33 24.35
CA ASN A 268 -42.78 -23.62 23.97
C ASN A 268 -42.95 -23.10 22.55
N GLY A 269 -43.15 -23.87 21.55
CA GLY A 269 -44.26 -24.67 21.14
C GLY A 269 -45.07 -23.95 20.05
N SER A 270 -45.05 -24.50 18.80
CA SER A 270 -46.06 -24.38 17.75
C SER A 270 -46.24 -23.03 17.01
N GLY A 271 -46.10 -23.11 15.69
CA GLY A 271 -46.60 -22.07 14.76
C GLY A 271 -45.92 -22.08 13.39
N SER A 272 -46.25 -23.09 12.57
CA SER A 272 -46.03 -23.07 11.13
C SER A 272 -46.64 -21.84 10.46
N ARG A 273 -45.93 -21.19 9.56
CA ARG A 273 -46.37 -20.64 8.26
C ARG A 273 -45.46 -19.51 7.80
N GLY A 274 -45.02 -19.64 6.53
CA GLY A 274 -44.75 -18.48 5.69
C GLY A 274 -43.34 -18.27 5.18
N VAL A 275 -42.74 -19.25 4.52
CA VAL A 275 -41.73 -18.98 3.50
C VAL A 275 -42.45 -18.84 2.17
N ALA A 276 -42.60 -17.67 1.66
CA ALA A 276 -43.08 -17.42 0.30
C ALA A 276 -42.29 -16.29 -0.36
N ALA A 277 -41.53 -16.67 -1.35
CA ALA A 277 -41.38 -16.05 -2.65
C ALA A 277 -40.88 -14.58 -2.74
N TYR A 278 -39.63 -14.45 -3.09
CA TYR A 278 -39.17 -13.37 -3.99
C TYR A 278 -38.54 -14.02 -5.22
N ALA A 279 -39.41 -14.40 -6.16
CA ALA A 279 -39.02 -14.71 -7.53
C ALA A 279 -40.02 -14.01 -8.47
N ALA A 280 -39.46 -13.45 -9.53
CA ALA A 280 -40.09 -13.02 -10.76
C ALA A 280 -40.93 -11.72 -10.77
N ARG A 281 -40.39 -10.70 -11.34
CA ARG A 281 -40.97 -9.97 -12.47
C ARG A 281 -39.85 -9.50 -13.39
N GLY A 282 -39.78 -10.25 -14.50
CA GLY A 282 -39.14 -9.83 -15.72
C GLY A 282 -40.21 -9.35 -16.70
N SER A 283 -39.70 -8.82 -17.79
CA SER A 283 -40.34 -8.46 -19.06
C SER A 283 -41.27 -7.25 -19.08
N GLY A 284 -40.80 -6.27 -19.84
CA GLY A 284 -41.44 -5.12 -20.40
C GLY A 284 -40.39 -4.31 -21.13
#